data_cc5b28c0ecff127e11942ab93de79f9d
#
_entry.id   cc5b28c0ecff127e11942ab93de79f9d
#
_cell.length_a   1.000
_cell.length_b   1.000
_cell.length_c   1.000
_cell.angle_alpha   90.00
_cell.angle_beta   90.00
_cell.angle_gamma   90.00
#
_symmetry.space_group_name_H-M   'P 1'
#
loop_
_entity.id
_entity.type
_entity.pdbx_description
1 polymer ?
#
loop_
_entity_poly.entity_id
_entity_poly.type
_entity_poly.pdbx_seq_one_letter_code
_entity_poly.pdbx_strand_id
1 'polypeptide(L)'
;MTDAIEFNEGLIRRYDKAGPRYTSYPTAVEFHHGFTADTYAQHIALSNQRGGPLSLYFHVPFCDTVCFYCACNKIITKNRQHAQPYLENLYEEIRMQAELFDSNRVVEQLHWGGGTPTFLTHQQMRELMAHTRKYFTLADDDKGEFSIEIDPREADDATIKLLRELGFNRISLGLQDFNPKVQKAVNRIHTEEQTFSVLDAARREGFRSISLDLIYGVPHQTVESFSETLDKVIAASPDRLSVFNYAHMPDLFKTQRQIATADIPLPQVKLQILHRTIDKLTAAGYVYI
;
A
#
# COMPACT_ATOMS: atom_id res chain seq x y z
N MET A 1 30.41 -2.83 -0.32
CA MET A 1 30.28 -4.19 -0.87
C MET A 1 28.92 -4.67 -0.37
N THR A 2 27.94 -4.71 -1.24
CA THR A 2 26.66 -5.36 -0.93
C THR A 2 26.94 -6.85 -0.95
N ASP A 3 26.79 -7.51 0.20
CA ASP A 3 26.89 -8.97 0.25
C ASP A 3 25.89 -9.53 -0.76
N ALA A 4 26.39 -10.39 -1.67
CA ALA A 4 25.53 -11.04 -2.66
C ALA A 4 24.45 -11.85 -1.92
N ILE A 5 23.19 -11.63 -2.27
CA ILE A 5 22.07 -12.39 -1.69
C ILE A 5 22.20 -13.83 -2.15
N GLU A 6 22.40 -14.76 -1.23
CA GLU A 6 22.35 -16.19 -1.52
C GLU A 6 20.89 -16.67 -1.53
N PHE A 7 20.37 -16.99 -2.70
CA PHE A 7 19.04 -17.58 -2.82
C PHE A 7 19.12 -19.09 -2.48
N ASN A 8 18.78 -19.45 -1.24
CA ASN A 8 18.80 -20.83 -0.77
C ASN A 8 17.41 -21.45 -0.83
N GLU A 9 17.09 -22.12 -1.96
CA GLU A 9 15.79 -22.75 -2.16
C GLU A 9 15.50 -23.84 -1.10
N GLY A 10 16.50 -24.60 -0.67
CA GLY A 10 16.35 -25.63 0.36
C GLY A 10 15.93 -25.03 1.71
N LEU A 11 16.53 -23.91 2.07
CA LEU A 11 16.18 -23.18 3.30
C LEU A 11 14.75 -22.61 3.20
N ILE A 12 14.39 -21.99 2.08
CA ILE A 12 13.05 -21.45 1.86
C ILE A 12 12.01 -22.57 1.98
N ARG A 13 12.18 -23.68 1.28
CA ARG A 13 11.27 -24.84 1.34
C ARG A 13 11.13 -25.41 2.76
N ARG A 14 12.21 -25.44 3.53
CA ARG A 14 12.21 -25.95 4.91
C ARG A 14 11.34 -25.09 5.82
N TYR A 15 11.32 -23.78 5.61
CA TYR A 15 10.62 -22.81 6.45
C TYR A 15 9.33 -22.27 5.82
N ASP A 16 8.99 -22.68 4.60
CA ASP A 16 7.70 -22.37 3.95
C ASP A 16 6.56 -23.13 4.64
N LYS A 17 6.13 -22.58 5.77
CA LYS A 17 5.06 -23.13 6.60
C LYS A 17 4.02 -22.05 6.87
N ALA A 18 2.76 -22.47 7.00
CA ALA A 18 1.71 -21.59 7.47
C ALA A 18 2.07 -21.06 8.88
N GLY A 19 2.05 -19.74 9.03
CA GLY A 19 2.38 -19.06 10.27
C GLY A 19 1.87 -17.64 10.29
N PRO A 20 1.91 -16.96 11.45
CA PRO A 20 1.52 -15.56 11.53
C PRO A 20 2.49 -14.68 10.73
N ARG A 21 1.99 -13.55 10.25
CA ARG A 21 2.84 -12.53 9.65
C ARG A 21 3.69 -11.86 10.73
N TYR A 22 5.00 -11.88 10.56
CA TYR A 22 5.96 -11.23 11.47
C TYR A 22 6.28 -9.80 11.01
N THR A 23 5.26 -9.05 10.65
CA THR A 23 5.40 -7.65 10.21
C THR A 23 5.37 -6.65 11.34
N SER A 24 4.95 -7.09 12.53
CA SER A 24 4.91 -6.28 13.76
C SER A 24 5.05 -7.17 14.99
N TYR A 25 5.48 -6.60 16.09
CA TYR A 25 5.51 -7.27 17.39
C TYR A 25 4.77 -6.42 18.44
N PRO A 26 3.78 -7.00 19.14
CA PRO A 26 3.29 -8.38 18.97
C PRO A 26 2.65 -8.60 17.59
N THR A 27 2.64 -9.86 17.15
CA THR A 27 1.98 -10.23 15.88
C THR A 27 0.46 -10.11 16.01
N ALA A 28 -0.25 -9.96 14.89
CA ALA A 28 -1.71 -9.77 14.88
C ALA A 28 -2.51 -10.91 15.56
N VAL A 29 -1.94 -12.11 15.68
CA VAL A 29 -2.59 -13.23 16.39
C VAL A 29 -2.68 -13.02 17.90
N GLU A 30 -1.87 -12.11 18.46
CA GLU A 30 -1.91 -11.74 19.88
C GLU A 30 -2.98 -10.69 20.19
N PHE A 31 -3.63 -10.12 19.17
CA PHE A 31 -4.68 -9.13 19.39
C PHE A 31 -5.92 -9.80 19.99
N HIS A 32 -6.48 -9.19 21.00
CA HIS A 32 -7.63 -9.71 21.74
C HIS A 32 -8.59 -8.59 22.17
N HIS A 33 -9.82 -8.95 22.49
CA HIS A 33 -10.88 -8.01 22.85
C HIS A 33 -10.68 -7.36 24.24
N GLY A 34 -9.69 -7.78 25.02
CA GLY A 34 -9.37 -7.18 26.32
C GLY A 34 -8.62 -5.85 26.23
N PHE A 35 -8.21 -5.41 25.04
CA PHE A 35 -7.65 -4.08 24.83
C PHE A 35 -8.79 -3.08 24.64
N THR A 36 -9.07 -2.29 25.67
CA THR A 36 -10.20 -1.36 25.75
C THR A 36 -9.79 0.07 25.39
N ALA A 37 -10.78 0.97 25.22
CA ALA A 37 -10.52 2.41 25.04
C ALA A 37 -9.74 3.02 26.21
N ASP A 38 -10.01 2.59 27.46
CA ASP A 38 -9.27 3.06 28.63
C ASP A 38 -7.82 2.60 28.60
N THR A 39 -7.58 1.33 28.22
CA THR A 39 -6.21 0.80 28.02
C THR A 39 -5.49 1.57 26.94
N TYR A 40 -6.17 1.89 25.83
CA TYR A 40 -5.62 2.71 24.75
C TYR A 40 -5.21 4.11 25.26
N ALA A 41 -6.09 4.79 25.99
CA ALA A 41 -5.80 6.12 26.54
C ALA A 41 -4.60 6.09 27.53
N GLN A 42 -4.49 5.04 28.35
CA GLN A 42 -3.32 4.85 29.23
C GLN A 42 -2.01 4.71 28.44
N HIS A 43 -2.02 3.96 27.33
CA HIS A 43 -0.85 3.81 26.48
C HIS A 43 -0.49 5.11 25.77
N ILE A 44 -1.48 5.93 25.38
CA ILE A 44 -1.21 7.28 24.84
C ILE A 44 -0.56 8.17 25.89
N ALA A 45 -1.06 8.17 27.13
CA ALA A 45 -0.45 8.94 28.21
C ALA A 45 1.03 8.55 28.44
N LEU A 46 1.34 7.27 28.39
CA LEU A 46 2.74 6.79 28.45
C LEU A 46 3.55 7.24 27.23
N SER A 47 2.94 7.23 26.04
CA SER A 47 3.57 7.73 24.81
C SER A 47 3.86 9.23 24.89
N ASN A 48 2.96 10.03 25.46
CA ASN A 48 3.15 11.45 25.67
C ASN A 48 4.32 11.72 26.64
N GLN A 49 4.42 10.95 27.73
CA GLN A 49 5.56 11.06 28.66
C GLN A 49 6.91 10.76 27.98
N ARG A 50 6.94 9.81 27.03
CA ARG A 50 8.17 9.51 26.27
C ARG A 50 8.50 10.57 25.24
N GLY A 51 7.48 11.29 24.75
CA GLY A 51 7.62 12.27 23.67
C GLY A 51 7.93 11.64 22.32
N GLY A 52 8.48 12.47 21.41
CA GLY A 52 8.81 12.07 20.04
C GLY A 52 7.69 12.33 19.05
N PRO A 53 7.97 12.12 17.75
CA PRO A 53 7.00 12.40 16.68
C PRO A 53 5.84 11.41 16.67
N LEU A 54 4.79 11.78 15.93
CA LEU A 54 3.64 10.94 15.67
C LEU A 54 3.69 10.39 14.25
N SER A 55 3.11 9.20 14.09
CA SER A 55 2.78 8.60 12.79
C SER A 55 1.27 8.42 12.71
N LEU A 56 0.64 8.96 11.66
CA LEU A 56 -0.80 8.86 11.42
C LEU A 56 -1.08 7.97 10.21
N TYR A 57 -2.05 7.10 10.35
CA TYR A 57 -2.60 6.29 9.24
C TYR A 57 -4.10 6.58 9.08
N PHE A 58 -4.52 6.96 7.89
CA PHE A 58 -5.94 7.08 7.54
C PHE A 58 -6.34 6.00 6.56
N HIS A 59 -7.35 5.24 6.95
CA HIS A 59 -7.90 4.19 6.12
C HIS A 59 -9.09 4.72 5.31
N VAL A 60 -8.94 4.78 3.98
CA VAL A 60 -10.06 5.13 3.07
C VAL A 60 -10.56 3.85 2.44
N PRO A 61 -11.70 3.29 2.86
CA PRO A 61 -12.07 1.91 2.54
C PRO A 61 -12.66 1.73 1.14
N PHE A 62 -12.86 2.78 0.37
CA PHE A 62 -13.63 2.73 -0.88
C PHE A 62 -12.80 2.30 -2.08
N CYS A 63 -13.41 1.46 -2.95
CA CYS A 63 -12.90 1.14 -4.30
C CYS A 63 -14.08 1.08 -5.28
N ASP A 64 -13.89 1.55 -6.51
CA ASP A 64 -14.89 1.43 -7.58
C ASP A 64 -15.05 0.01 -8.08
N THR A 65 -13.95 -0.76 -8.08
CA THR A 65 -13.90 -2.12 -8.62
C THR A 65 -13.17 -3.05 -7.66
N VAL A 66 -13.68 -4.26 -7.52
CA VAL A 66 -13.05 -5.28 -6.68
C VAL A 66 -11.91 -5.98 -7.42
N CYS A 67 -10.72 -5.98 -6.84
CA CYS A 67 -9.63 -6.86 -7.28
C CYS A 67 -9.78 -8.22 -6.57
N PHE A 68 -9.76 -9.33 -7.32
CA PHE A 68 -10.09 -10.64 -6.75
C PHE A 68 -9.05 -11.14 -5.75
N TYR A 69 -7.80 -10.75 -5.86
CA TYR A 69 -6.73 -11.10 -4.90
C TYR A 69 -6.82 -10.34 -3.56
N CYS A 70 -7.59 -9.25 -3.51
CA CYS A 70 -7.49 -8.26 -2.44
C CYS A 70 -8.02 -8.76 -1.09
N ALA A 71 -7.19 -8.64 -0.06
CA ALA A 71 -7.49 -8.96 1.33
C ALA A 71 -7.71 -7.71 2.23
N CYS A 72 -7.67 -6.51 1.66
CA CYS A 72 -7.86 -5.27 2.42
C CYS A 72 -9.30 -5.14 2.95
N ASN A 73 -9.46 -4.40 4.04
CA ASN A 73 -10.77 -3.95 4.50
C ASN A 73 -11.29 -2.90 3.53
N LYS A 74 -12.38 -3.21 2.80
CA LYS A 74 -12.86 -2.38 1.70
C LYS A 74 -14.36 -2.41 1.52
N ILE A 75 -14.87 -1.32 0.94
CA ILE A 75 -16.24 -1.15 0.50
C ILE A 75 -16.23 -0.91 -1.00
N ILE A 76 -16.82 -1.84 -1.76
CA ILE A 76 -16.90 -1.70 -3.22
C ILE A 76 -18.16 -0.93 -3.59
N THR A 77 -17.97 0.24 -4.19
CA THR A 77 -19.08 1.10 -4.62
C THR A 77 -18.61 2.11 -5.67
N LYS A 78 -19.46 2.38 -6.64
CA LYS A 78 -19.28 3.49 -7.59
C LYS A 78 -19.96 4.79 -7.12
N ASN A 79 -20.74 4.72 -6.04
CA ASN A 79 -21.41 5.89 -5.49
C ASN A 79 -20.45 6.66 -4.58
N ARG A 80 -19.87 7.73 -5.12
CA ARG A 80 -18.95 8.63 -4.42
C ARG A 80 -19.57 9.33 -3.21
N GLN A 81 -20.92 9.39 -3.14
CA GLN A 81 -21.62 10.00 -2.00
C GLN A 81 -21.42 9.22 -0.69
N HIS A 82 -21.08 7.92 -0.76
CA HIS A 82 -20.79 7.13 0.44
C HIS A 82 -19.55 7.62 1.21
N ALA A 83 -18.67 8.36 0.56
CA ALA A 83 -17.48 8.92 1.20
C ALA A 83 -17.83 10.00 2.23
N GLN A 84 -18.88 10.81 2.00
CA GLN A 84 -19.16 11.95 2.85
C GLN A 84 -19.53 11.57 4.30
N PRO A 85 -20.48 10.64 4.55
CA PRO A 85 -20.78 10.22 5.92
C PRO A 85 -19.59 9.53 6.61
N TYR A 86 -18.74 8.85 5.85
CA TYR A 86 -17.52 8.26 6.36
C TYR A 86 -16.53 9.34 6.81
N LEU A 87 -16.33 10.36 5.99
CA LEU A 87 -15.42 11.48 6.31
C LEU A 87 -15.89 12.26 7.53
N GLU A 88 -17.20 12.47 7.71
CA GLU A 88 -17.75 13.10 8.90
C GLU A 88 -17.38 12.34 10.18
N ASN A 89 -17.48 11.03 10.17
CA ASN A 89 -17.01 10.19 11.28
C ASN A 89 -15.49 10.25 11.46
N LEU A 90 -14.73 10.23 10.36
CA LEU A 90 -13.27 10.33 10.42
C LEU A 90 -12.80 11.68 10.97
N TYR A 91 -13.50 12.77 10.64
CA TYR A 91 -13.20 14.10 11.20
C TYR A 91 -13.44 14.14 12.72
N GLU A 92 -14.50 13.50 13.19
CA GLU A 92 -14.74 13.37 14.62
C GLU A 92 -13.68 12.48 15.30
N GLU A 93 -13.28 11.38 14.67
CA GLU A 93 -12.21 10.52 15.17
C GLU A 93 -10.88 11.29 15.24
N ILE A 94 -10.52 12.08 14.22
CA ILE A 94 -9.33 12.94 14.24
C ILE A 94 -9.36 13.89 15.44
N ARG A 95 -10.51 14.53 15.71
CA ARG A 95 -10.68 15.42 16.85
C ARG A 95 -10.49 14.67 18.18
N MET A 96 -11.17 13.53 18.36
CA MET A 96 -11.09 12.72 19.58
C MET A 96 -9.66 12.20 19.83
N GLN A 97 -8.99 11.75 18.79
CA GLN A 97 -7.61 11.28 18.89
C GLN A 97 -6.66 12.41 19.28
N ALA A 98 -6.82 13.57 18.68
CA ALA A 98 -5.96 14.73 18.98
C ALA A 98 -6.07 15.21 20.43
N GLU A 99 -7.23 15.05 21.07
CA GLU A 99 -7.42 15.38 22.49
C GLU A 99 -6.61 14.48 23.45
N LEU A 100 -6.19 13.31 22.99
CA LEU A 100 -5.40 12.37 23.79
C LEU A 100 -3.89 12.61 23.67
N PHE A 101 -3.42 13.21 22.58
CA PHE A 101 -2.01 13.45 22.34
C PHE A 101 -1.60 14.86 22.76
N ASP A 102 -0.36 15.03 23.25
CA ASP A 102 0.19 16.34 23.53
C ASP A 102 0.28 17.16 22.24
N SER A 103 -0.28 18.36 22.26
CA SER A 103 -0.42 19.25 21.10
C SER A 103 0.90 19.75 20.49
N ASN A 104 2.01 19.63 21.25
CA ASN A 104 3.36 19.99 20.80
C ASN A 104 4.06 18.87 20.02
N ARG A 105 3.45 17.68 19.93
CA ARG A 105 4.03 16.56 19.18
C ARG A 105 3.80 16.77 17.69
N VAL A 106 4.87 16.67 16.91
CA VAL A 106 4.83 16.83 15.46
C VAL A 106 4.55 15.49 14.77
N VAL A 107 3.66 15.50 13.80
CA VAL A 107 3.45 14.37 12.91
C VAL A 107 4.53 14.39 11.84
N GLU A 108 5.45 13.43 11.92
CA GLU A 108 6.51 13.25 10.93
C GLU A 108 6.14 12.21 9.84
N GLN A 109 5.17 11.36 10.13
CA GLN A 109 4.68 10.38 9.15
C GLN A 109 3.16 10.47 9.02
N LEU A 110 2.69 10.57 7.79
CA LEU A 110 1.27 10.51 7.44
C LEU A 110 1.09 9.54 6.27
N HIS A 111 0.18 8.59 6.41
CA HIS A 111 -0.14 7.64 5.35
C HIS A 111 -1.64 7.56 5.09
N TRP A 112 -2.05 7.75 3.85
CA TRP A 112 -3.41 7.44 3.40
C TRP A 112 -3.39 6.14 2.61
N GLY A 113 -4.13 5.13 3.12
CA GLY A 113 -4.19 3.81 2.50
C GLY A 113 -5.57 3.18 2.60
N GLY A 114 -5.65 1.88 2.32
CA GLY A 114 -6.86 1.08 2.54
C GLY A 114 -7.46 0.43 1.31
N GLY A 115 -8.54 1.00 0.79
CA GLY A 115 -9.12 0.65 -0.50
C GLY A 115 -8.39 1.41 -1.61
N THR A 116 -8.88 2.61 -1.90
CA THR A 116 -8.26 3.55 -2.86
C THR A 116 -8.49 4.97 -2.35
N PRO A 117 -7.51 5.63 -1.73
CA PRO A 117 -7.69 6.99 -1.20
C PRO A 117 -8.10 8.01 -2.26
N THR A 118 -7.69 7.83 -3.51
CA THR A 118 -8.11 8.66 -4.66
C THR A 118 -9.57 8.44 -5.10
N PHE A 119 -10.30 7.56 -4.41
CA PHE A 119 -11.77 7.52 -4.48
C PHE A 119 -12.40 8.84 -4.00
N LEU A 120 -11.76 9.54 -3.08
CA LEU A 120 -12.22 10.84 -2.60
C LEU A 120 -12.14 11.89 -3.72
N THR A 121 -13.12 12.80 -3.75
CA THR A 121 -13.03 13.96 -4.63
C THR A 121 -11.90 14.89 -4.20
N HIS A 122 -11.41 15.73 -5.10
CA HIS A 122 -10.38 16.73 -4.79
C HIS A 122 -10.79 17.64 -3.62
N GLN A 123 -12.07 18.00 -3.53
CA GLN A 123 -12.61 18.79 -2.42
C GLN A 123 -12.52 18.02 -1.09
N GLN A 124 -12.93 16.76 -1.07
CA GLN A 124 -12.85 15.91 0.11
C GLN A 124 -11.40 15.66 0.58
N MET A 125 -10.48 15.51 -0.37
CA MET A 125 -9.04 15.40 -0.04
C MET A 125 -8.52 16.68 0.65
N ARG A 126 -8.91 17.87 0.13
CA ARG A 126 -8.56 19.16 0.74
C ARG A 126 -9.15 19.29 2.14
N GLU A 127 -10.40 18.93 2.31
CA GLU A 127 -11.10 18.98 3.60
C GLU A 127 -10.46 18.02 4.62
N LEU A 128 -10.16 16.77 4.24
CA LEU A 128 -9.51 15.82 5.13
C LEU A 128 -8.13 16.32 5.59
N MET A 129 -7.32 16.85 4.67
CA MET A 129 -6.02 17.42 5.03
C MET A 129 -6.17 18.66 5.90
N ALA A 130 -7.16 19.52 5.62
CA ALA A 130 -7.44 20.70 6.45
C ALA A 130 -7.87 20.31 7.87
N HIS A 131 -8.73 19.29 8.02
CA HIS A 131 -9.09 18.76 9.33
C HIS A 131 -7.88 18.18 10.07
N THR A 132 -7.02 17.43 9.37
CA THR A 132 -5.80 16.90 9.97
C THR A 132 -4.92 18.04 10.51
N ARG A 133 -4.67 19.08 9.70
CA ARG A 133 -3.83 20.24 10.08
C ARG A 133 -4.45 21.10 11.17
N LYS A 134 -5.78 21.06 11.33
CA LYS A 134 -6.48 21.79 12.40
C LYS A 134 -6.17 21.22 13.79
N TYR A 135 -5.99 19.90 13.86
CA TYR A 135 -5.86 19.19 15.13
C TYR A 135 -4.46 18.65 15.41
N PHE A 136 -3.65 18.44 14.37
CA PHE A 136 -2.29 17.94 14.48
C PHE A 136 -1.30 18.91 13.82
N THR A 137 -0.15 19.11 14.45
CA THR A 137 0.97 19.80 13.84
C THR A 137 1.70 18.85 12.90
N LEU A 138 1.58 19.05 11.60
CA LEU A 138 2.31 18.27 10.60
C LEU A 138 3.69 18.86 10.37
N ALA A 139 4.72 18.00 10.16
CA ALA A 139 6.02 18.46 9.72
C ALA A 139 5.88 19.24 8.40
N ASP A 140 6.43 20.44 8.36
CA ASP A 140 6.46 21.29 7.18
C ASP A 140 7.79 21.14 6.41
N ASP A 141 8.00 21.96 5.37
CA ASP A 141 9.22 22.03 4.58
C ASP A 141 9.67 20.69 3.97
N ASP A 142 8.73 19.77 3.72
CA ASP A 142 8.98 18.48 3.09
C ASP A 142 9.89 17.52 3.90
N LYS A 143 10.07 17.73 5.20
CA LYS A 143 10.90 16.88 6.06
C LYS A 143 10.21 15.59 6.47
N GLY A 144 8.88 15.64 6.70
CA GLY A 144 8.08 14.48 7.02
C GLY A 144 7.97 13.48 5.87
N GLU A 145 7.48 12.28 6.18
CA GLU A 145 7.15 11.24 5.19
C GLU A 145 5.64 11.16 5.01
N PHE A 146 5.10 11.88 4.05
CA PHE A 146 3.68 11.90 3.77
C PHE A 146 3.41 11.10 2.50
N SER A 147 2.75 9.95 2.67
CA SER A 147 2.59 8.93 1.64
C SER A 147 1.12 8.60 1.39
N ILE A 148 0.82 8.17 0.17
CA ILE A 148 -0.51 7.76 -0.26
C ILE A 148 -0.44 6.56 -1.20
N GLU A 149 -1.38 5.62 -1.01
CA GLU A 149 -1.61 4.51 -1.95
C GLU A 149 -2.52 4.98 -3.10
N ILE A 150 -2.11 4.67 -4.32
CA ILE A 150 -2.83 5.09 -5.53
C ILE A 150 -3.10 3.87 -6.42
N ASP A 151 -4.34 3.73 -6.83
CA ASP A 151 -4.68 2.92 -8.00
C ASP A 151 -4.47 3.78 -9.26
N PRO A 152 -3.58 3.38 -10.20
CA PRO A 152 -3.32 4.18 -11.40
C PRO A 152 -4.56 4.48 -12.26
N ARG A 153 -5.62 3.70 -12.10
CA ARG A 153 -6.90 3.92 -12.81
C ARG A 153 -7.72 5.08 -12.25
N GLU A 154 -7.42 5.49 -11.01
CA GLU A 154 -8.18 6.46 -10.21
C GLU A 154 -7.38 7.74 -9.94
N ALA A 155 -6.36 8.02 -10.73
CA ALA A 155 -5.56 9.24 -10.61
C ALA A 155 -5.17 9.78 -11.99
N ASP A 156 -5.16 11.10 -12.10
CA ASP A 156 -4.69 11.86 -13.25
C ASP A 156 -3.67 12.92 -12.82
N ASP A 157 -3.13 13.68 -13.76
CA ASP A 157 -2.18 14.76 -13.52
C ASP A 157 -2.69 15.77 -12.48
N ALA A 158 -3.99 16.11 -12.53
CA ALA A 158 -4.59 17.06 -11.59
C ALA A 158 -4.65 16.50 -10.17
N THR A 159 -4.93 15.20 -10.03
CA THR A 159 -4.90 14.48 -8.76
C THR A 159 -3.49 14.48 -8.17
N ILE A 160 -2.47 14.15 -8.96
CA ILE A 160 -1.07 14.09 -8.51
C ILE A 160 -0.59 15.48 -8.08
N LYS A 161 -0.90 16.52 -8.86
CA LYS A 161 -0.61 17.91 -8.49
C LYS A 161 -1.26 18.30 -7.17
N LEU A 162 -2.56 18.00 -7.01
CA LEU A 162 -3.27 18.25 -5.75
C LEU A 162 -2.60 17.57 -4.56
N LEU A 163 -2.26 16.29 -4.70
CA LEU A 163 -1.61 15.55 -3.62
C LEU A 163 -0.29 16.20 -3.20
N ARG A 164 0.49 16.70 -4.16
CA ARG A 164 1.70 17.45 -3.87
C ARG A 164 1.42 18.79 -3.16
N GLU A 165 0.40 19.53 -3.61
CA GLU A 165 -0.07 20.77 -2.93
C GLU A 165 -0.52 20.50 -1.49
N LEU A 166 -1.11 19.34 -1.20
CA LEU A 166 -1.51 18.93 0.14
C LEU A 166 -0.32 18.54 1.03
N GLY A 167 0.87 18.36 0.46
CA GLY A 167 2.10 18.06 1.18
C GLY A 167 2.55 16.62 1.08
N PHE A 168 1.87 15.77 0.30
CA PHE A 168 2.36 14.42 0.02
C PHE A 168 3.66 14.47 -0.77
N ASN A 169 4.63 13.65 -0.36
CA ASN A 169 5.95 13.59 -1.00
C ASN A 169 6.36 12.17 -1.36
N ARG A 170 5.52 11.17 -1.07
CA ARG A 170 5.71 9.76 -1.42
C ARG A 170 4.42 9.19 -1.97
N ILE A 171 4.53 8.33 -2.98
CA ILE A 171 3.38 7.56 -3.50
C ILE A 171 3.73 6.09 -3.62
N SER A 172 2.73 5.22 -3.45
CA SER A 172 2.78 3.81 -3.84
C SER A 172 1.72 3.53 -4.89
N LEU A 173 2.15 3.07 -6.05
CA LEU A 173 1.27 2.75 -7.17
C LEU A 173 1.03 1.24 -7.24
N GLY A 174 -0.20 0.82 -7.07
CA GLY A 174 -0.59 -0.58 -7.17
C GLY A 174 -0.64 -1.06 -8.62
N LEU A 175 0.51 -1.40 -9.22
CA LEU A 175 0.62 -1.92 -10.57
C LEU A 175 0.22 -3.41 -10.66
N GLN A 176 0.79 -4.24 -9.80
CA GLN A 176 0.61 -5.69 -9.67
C GLN A 176 1.24 -6.51 -10.81
N ASP A 177 0.79 -6.37 -12.04
CA ASP A 177 1.30 -7.05 -13.23
C ASP A 177 0.84 -6.32 -14.49
N PHE A 178 1.66 -6.34 -15.55
CA PHE A 178 1.30 -5.79 -16.86
C PHE A 178 0.72 -6.82 -17.82
N ASN A 179 0.78 -8.12 -17.53
CA ASN A 179 0.28 -9.15 -18.42
C ASN A 179 -1.27 -9.10 -18.49
N PRO A 180 -1.88 -8.90 -19.68
CA PRO A 180 -3.33 -8.74 -19.80
C PRO A 180 -4.14 -9.96 -19.34
N LYS A 181 -3.58 -11.18 -19.50
CA LYS A 181 -4.24 -12.41 -19.07
C LYS A 181 -4.28 -12.49 -17.54
N VAL A 182 -3.19 -12.11 -16.88
CA VAL A 182 -3.09 -11.99 -15.43
C VAL A 182 -4.05 -10.93 -14.92
N GLN A 183 -4.01 -9.71 -15.46
CA GLN A 183 -4.88 -8.61 -15.07
C GLN A 183 -6.36 -8.99 -15.15
N LYS A 184 -6.77 -9.67 -16.23
CA LYS A 184 -8.15 -10.15 -16.41
C LYS A 184 -8.52 -11.18 -15.34
N ALA A 185 -7.63 -12.12 -15.02
CA ALA A 185 -7.88 -13.18 -14.05
C ALA A 185 -8.05 -12.64 -12.62
N VAL A 186 -7.40 -11.51 -12.29
CA VAL A 186 -7.49 -10.86 -10.97
C VAL A 186 -8.41 -9.65 -10.95
N ASN A 187 -9.12 -9.36 -12.05
CA ASN A 187 -10.00 -8.20 -12.22
C ASN A 187 -9.33 -6.85 -11.90
N ARG A 188 -8.08 -6.68 -12.37
CA ARG A 188 -7.35 -5.42 -12.24
C ARG A 188 -6.75 -5.04 -13.60
N ILE A 189 -7.60 -4.49 -14.45
CA ILE A 189 -7.25 -4.16 -15.84
C ILE A 189 -6.86 -2.68 -15.90
N HIS A 190 -5.64 -2.41 -16.32
CA HIS A 190 -5.11 -1.07 -16.60
C HIS A 190 -4.07 -1.15 -17.72
N THR A 191 -3.83 -0.02 -18.37
CA THR A 191 -2.79 0.07 -19.41
C THR A 191 -1.45 0.46 -18.80
N GLU A 192 -0.38 0.18 -19.53
CA GLU A 192 0.97 0.67 -19.19
C GLU A 192 0.99 2.20 -19.17
N GLU A 193 0.32 2.81 -20.16
CA GLU A 193 0.21 4.26 -20.28
C GLU A 193 -0.41 4.91 -19.03
N GLN A 194 -1.52 4.35 -18.51
CA GLN A 194 -2.12 4.84 -17.26
C GLN A 194 -1.13 4.83 -16.10
N THR A 195 -0.39 3.73 -15.92
CA THR A 195 0.58 3.62 -14.82
C THR A 195 1.74 4.60 -14.99
N PHE A 196 2.31 4.66 -16.19
CA PHE A 196 3.47 5.52 -16.45
C PHE A 196 3.12 6.99 -16.49
N SER A 197 1.92 7.38 -16.94
CA SER A 197 1.44 8.76 -16.88
C SER A 197 1.40 9.26 -15.43
N VAL A 198 0.86 8.47 -14.49
CA VAL A 198 0.81 8.82 -13.06
C VAL A 198 2.24 8.91 -12.47
N LEU A 199 3.12 7.97 -12.82
CA LEU A 199 4.51 7.99 -12.38
C LEU A 199 5.26 9.22 -12.88
N ASP A 200 5.09 9.57 -14.17
CA ASP A 200 5.72 10.74 -14.76
C ASP A 200 5.15 12.05 -14.20
N ALA A 201 3.83 12.10 -13.92
CA ALA A 201 3.22 13.23 -13.22
C ALA A 201 3.84 13.40 -11.82
N ALA A 202 4.01 12.33 -11.06
CA ALA A 202 4.62 12.39 -9.74
C ALA A 202 6.08 12.91 -9.79
N ARG A 203 6.83 12.53 -10.81
CA ARG A 203 8.19 13.06 -11.03
C ARG A 203 8.18 14.55 -11.34
N ARG A 204 7.31 14.98 -12.26
CA ARG A 204 7.17 16.41 -12.61
C ARG A 204 6.78 17.26 -11.42
N GLU A 205 5.91 16.76 -10.55
CA GLU A 205 5.48 17.45 -9.34
C GLU A 205 6.49 17.35 -8.18
N GLY A 206 7.60 16.64 -8.35
CA GLY A 206 8.69 16.58 -7.36
C GLY A 206 8.41 15.67 -6.17
N PHE A 207 7.69 14.57 -6.37
CA PHE A 207 7.60 13.52 -5.34
C PHE A 207 8.98 12.91 -5.09
N ARG A 208 9.34 12.76 -3.83
CA ARG A 208 10.68 12.30 -3.39
C ARG A 208 10.86 10.80 -3.48
N SER A 209 9.76 10.03 -3.45
CA SER A 209 9.80 8.58 -3.54
C SER A 209 8.54 8.06 -4.22
N ILE A 210 8.76 7.28 -5.27
CA ILE A 210 7.72 6.58 -6.01
C ILE A 210 7.96 5.09 -5.85
N SER A 211 7.01 4.38 -5.22
CA SER A 211 7.01 2.93 -5.09
C SER A 211 6.05 2.30 -6.10
N LEU A 212 6.43 1.17 -6.68
CA LEU A 212 5.53 0.31 -7.43
C LEU A 212 5.29 -0.99 -6.67
N ASP A 213 4.02 -1.37 -6.55
CA ASP A 213 3.63 -2.61 -5.90
C ASP A 213 3.34 -3.67 -6.97
N LEU A 214 4.00 -4.82 -6.82
CA LEU A 214 3.87 -6.00 -7.67
C LEU A 214 3.37 -7.18 -6.86
N ILE A 215 2.62 -8.08 -7.50
CA ILE A 215 2.19 -9.34 -6.87
C ILE A 215 2.63 -10.50 -7.77
N TYR A 216 3.42 -11.43 -7.22
CA TYR A 216 3.76 -12.67 -7.90
C TYR A 216 2.96 -13.85 -7.34
N GLY A 217 2.81 -14.89 -8.16
CA GLY A 217 2.06 -16.07 -7.81
C GLY A 217 0.55 -15.96 -7.99
N VAL A 218 0.07 -14.96 -8.73
CA VAL A 218 -1.34 -14.84 -9.15
C VAL A 218 -1.61 -15.69 -10.40
N PRO A 219 -2.89 -15.95 -10.76
CA PRO A 219 -3.25 -16.83 -11.88
C PRO A 219 -2.51 -16.51 -13.19
N HIS A 220 -2.15 -17.56 -13.89
CA HIS A 220 -1.53 -17.55 -15.22
C HIS A 220 -0.13 -16.96 -15.32
N GLN A 221 0.47 -16.50 -14.22
CA GLN A 221 1.86 -16.04 -14.25
C GLN A 221 2.84 -17.17 -14.53
N THR A 222 3.85 -16.88 -15.32
CA THR A 222 5.05 -17.70 -15.54
C THR A 222 6.30 -16.89 -15.20
N VAL A 223 7.45 -17.55 -15.15
CA VAL A 223 8.74 -16.86 -14.94
C VAL A 223 9.01 -15.84 -16.05
N GLU A 224 8.67 -16.20 -17.30
CA GLU A 224 8.84 -15.36 -18.48
C GLU A 224 7.91 -14.15 -18.44
N SER A 225 6.60 -14.36 -18.21
CA SER A 225 5.62 -13.27 -18.22
C SER A 225 5.87 -12.25 -17.11
N PHE A 226 6.25 -12.71 -15.91
CA PHE A 226 6.58 -11.79 -14.82
C PHE A 226 7.93 -11.09 -15.06
N SER A 227 8.87 -11.78 -15.72
CA SER A 227 10.15 -11.18 -16.14
C SER A 227 9.95 -10.02 -17.12
N GLU A 228 8.98 -10.12 -18.05
CA GLU A 228 8.60 -9.03 -18.96
C GLU A 228 8.00 -7.82 -18.18
N THR A 229 7.16 -8.08 -17.17
CA THR A 229 6.67 -7.03 -16.27
C THR A 229 7.83 -6.35 -15.55
N LEU A 230 8.81 -7.12 -15.04
CA LEU A 230 9.99 -6.56 -14.38
C LEU A 230 10.84 -5.69 -15.32
N ASP A 231 11.01 -6.09 -16.60
CA ASP A 231 11.75 -5.28 -17.57
C ASP A 231 11.14 -3.89 -17.76
N LYS A 232 9.81 -3.81 -17.85
CA LYS A 232 9.09 -2.54 -17.97
C LYS A 232 9.20 -1.70 -16.69
N VAL A 233 9.12 -2.34 -15.53
CA VAL A 233 9.28 -1.68 -14.23
C VAL A 233 10.70 -1.13 -14.06
N ILE A 234 11.73 -1.91 -14.42
CA ILE A 234 13.12 -1.47 -14.37
C ILE A 234 13.34 -0.28 -15.32
N ALA A 235 12.79 -0.33 -16.53
CA ALA A 235 12.86 0.78 -17.48
C ALA A 235 12.19 2.05 -16.95
N ALA A 236 11.08 1.91 -16.21
CA ALA A 236 10.41 3.01 -15.54
C ALA A 236 11.18 3.55 -14.32
N SER A 237 12.14 2.81 -13.80
CA SER A 237 13.07 3.23 -12.73
C SER A 237 12.40 3.86 -11.50
N PRO A 238 11.42 3.19 -10.82
CA PRO A 238 10.88 3.70 -9.56
C PRO A 238 11.96 3.67 -8.46
N ASP A 239 11.76 4.50 -7.42
CA ASP A 239 12.70 4.55 -6.30
C ASP A 239 12.64 3.30 -5.42
N ARG A 240 11.45 2.67 -5.34
CA ARG A 240 11.18 1.51 -4.49
C ARG A 240 10.26 0.51 -5.20
N LEU A 241 10.37 -0.74 -4.77
CA LEU A 241 9.51 -1.83 -5.24
C LEU A 241 9.04 -2.66 -4.03
N SER A 242 7.74 -2.95 -4.00
CA SER A 242 7.18 -3.94 -3.08
C SER A 242 6.71 -5.13 -3.91
N VAL A 243 7.30 -6.30 -3.71
CA VAL A 243 6.98 -7.51 -4.49
C VAL A 243 6.37 -8.55 -3.56
N PHE A 244 5.04 -8.68 -3.60
CA PHE A 244 4.28 -9.53 -2.70
C PHE A 244 4.03 -10.92 -3.27
N ASN A 245 4.15 -11.95 -2.42
CA ASN A 245 3.64 -13.27 -2.75
C ASN A 245 2.12 -13.32 -2.57
N TYR A 246 1.40 -13.76 -3.59
CA TYR A 246 -0.04 -13.96 -3.49
C TYR A 246 -0.37 -15.10 -2.51
N ALA A 247 -1.12 -14.77 -1.47
CA ALA A 247 -1.68 -15.74 -0.54
C ALA A 247 -3.14 -16.05 -0.91
N HIS A 248 -3.41 -17.26 -1.35
CA HIS A 248 -4.75 -17.72 -1.73
C HIS A 248 -5.49 -18.25 -0.50
N MET A 249 -6.44 -17.47 0.02
CA MET A 249 -7.22 -17.77 1.23
C MET A 249 -8.72 -17.52 0.98
N PRO A 250 -9.38 -18.26 0.08
CA PRO A 250 -10.76 -18.03 -0.35
C PRO A 250 -11.78 -18.24 0.77
N ASP A 251 -11.44 -18.97 1.82
CA ASP A 251 -12.30 -19.17 3.00
C ASP A 251 -12.37 -17.91 3.86
N LEU A 252 -11.29 -17.13 3.93
CA LEU A 252 -11.23 -15.87 4.65
C LEU A 252 -11.70 -14.69 3.80
N PHE A 253 -11.29 -14.66 2.52
CA PHE A 253 -11.55 -13.55 1.61
C PHE A 253 -12.48 -13.98 0.47
N LYS A 254 -13.75 -13.68 0.61
CA LYS A 254 -14.80 -14.10 -0.35
C LYS A 254 -14.49 -13.70 -1.81
N THR A 255 -13.82 -12.57 -2.02
CA THR A 255 -13.42 -12.11 -3.36
C THR A 255 -12.46 -13.07 -4.05
N GLN A 256 -11.61 -13.74 -3.31
CA GLN A 256 -10.65 -14.71 -3.83
C GLN A 256 -11.29 -16.01 -4.36
N ARG A 257 -12.56 -16.25 -4.06
CA ARG A 257 -13.33 -17.36 -4.66
C ARG A 257 -13.57 -17.21 -6.16
N GLN A 258 -13.35 -16.01 -6.71
CA GLN A 258 -13.38 -15.75 -8.15
C GLN A 258 -12.11 -16.23 -8.87
N ILE A 259 -11.06 -16.54 -8.12
CA ILE A 259 -9.79 -17.06 -8.65
C ILE A 259 -9.85 -18.58 -8.66
N ALA A 260 -9.72 -19.17 -9.86
CA ALA A 260 -9.62 -20.62 -9.99
C ALA A 260 -8.26 -21.11 -9.46
N THR A 261 -8.28 -21.97 -8.45
CA THR A 261 -7.06 -22.50 -7.81
C THR A 261 -6.15 -23.22 -8.83
N ALA A 262 -6.75 -23.87 -9.84
CA ALA A 262 -6.00 -24.57 -10.89
C ALA A 262 -5.16 -23.63 -11.79
N ASP A 263 -5.48 -22.34 -11.84
CA ASP A 263 -4.75 -21.34 -12.63
C ASP A 263 -3.60 -20.69 -11.85
N ILE A 264 -3.50 -20.95 -10.55
CA ILE A 264 -2.43 -20.44 -9.69
C ILE A 264 -1.14 -21.22 -9.97
N PRO A 265 0.00 -20.52 -10.16
CA PRO A 265 1.28 -21.20 -10.38
C PRO A 265 1.64 -22.15 -9.24
N LEU A 266 2.23 -23.29 -9.59
CA LEU A 266 2.75 -24.25 -8.60
C LEU A 266 3.80 -23.60 -7.70
N PRO A 267 4.00 -24.10 -6.47
CA PRO A 267 4.99 -23.54 -5.53
C PRO A 267 6.40 -23.40 -6.12
N GLN A 268 6.84 -24.38 -6.95
CA GLN A 268 8.13 -24.31 -7.64
C GLN A 268 8.22 -23.12 -8.59
N VAL A 269 7.16 -22.87 -9.35
CA VAL A 269 7.12 -21.73 -10.28
C VAL A 269 7.15 -20.41 -9.51
N LYS A 270 6.41 -20.31 -8.40
CA LYS A 270 6.46 -19.13 -7.52
C LYS A 270 7.87 -18.86 -6.99
N LEU A 271 8.60 -19.90 -6.56
CA LEU A 271 9.99 -19.77 -6.13
C LEU A 271 10.90 -19.32 -7.26
N GLN A 272 10.72 -19.84 -8.45
CA GLN A 272 11.48 -19.43 -9.64
C GLN A 272 11.20 -17.96 -10.01
N ILE A 273 9.93 -17.53 -9.91
CA ILE A 273 9.57 -16.11 -10.12
C ILE A 273 10.28 -15.23 -9.08
N LEU A 274 10.24 -15.59 -7.80
CA LEU A 274 10.91 -14.85 -6.74
C LEU A 274 12.44 -14.77 -6.97
N HIS A 275 13.06 -15.90 -7.26
CA HIS A 275 14.50 -15.94 -7.57
C HIS A 275 14.85 -15.03 -8.75
N ARG A 276 14.12 -15.17 -9.87
CA ARG A 276 14.30 -14.33 -11.04
C ARG A 276 14.09 -12.84 -10.75
N THR A 277 13.14 -12.53 -9.86
CA THR A 277 12.87 -11.15 -9.44
C THR A 277 14.06 -10.56 -8.69
N ILE A 278 14.61 -11.30 -7.73
CA ILE A 278 15.78 -10.87 -6.95
C ILE A 278 16.96 -10.64 -7.90
N ASP A 279 17.26 -11.61 -8.78
CA ASP A 279 18.36 -11.50 -9.74
C ASP A 279 18.23 -10.26 -10.64
N LYS A 280 17.06 -10.06 -11.24
CA LYS A 280 16.83 -8.94 -12.15
C LYS A 280 16.92 -7.59 -11.47
N LEU A 281 16.26 -7.46 -10.31
CA LEU A 281 16.23 -6.19 -9.59
C LEU A 281 17.60 -5.84 -9.00
N THR A 282 18.33 -6.81 -8.46
CA THR A 282 19.69 -6.56 -7.95
C THR A 282 20.67 -6.24 -9.08
N ALA A 283 20.55 -6.91 -10.24
CA ALA A 283 21.34 -6.58 -11.43
C ALA A 283 21.04 -5.17 -11.97
N ALA A 284 19.80 -4.68 -11.76
CA ALA A 284 19.40 -3.31 -12.09
C ALA A 284 19.78 -2.27 -11.02
N GLY A 285 20.46 -2.65 -9.95
CA GLY A 285 20.96 -1.76 -8.91
C GLY A 285 20.05 -1.59 -7.70
N TYR A 286 18.91 -2.29 -7.63
CA TYR A 286 18.08 -2.29 -6.43
C TYR A 286 18.72 -3.10 -5.32
N VAL A 287 18.54 -2.64 -4.08
CA VAL A 287 18.98 -3.35 -2.87
C VAL A 287 17.79 -4.10 -2.29
N TYR A 288 17.98 -5.40 -2.10
CA TYR A 288 16.98 -6.23 -1.40
C TYR A 288 17.05 -5.97 0.11
N ILE A 289 15.91 -5.73 0.74
CA ILE A 289 15.77 -5.43 2.17
C ILE A 289 14.76 -6.36 2.85
#